data_e4241f29db0d07d95562e051069045e1
#
_entry.id   e4241f29db0d07d95562e051069045e1
#
_cell.length_a   1.000
_cell.length_b   1.000
_cell.length_c   1.000
_cell.angle_alpha   90.00
_cell.angle_beta   90.00
_cell.angle_gamma   90.00
#
_symmetry.space_group_name_H-M   'P 1'
#
loop_
_entity.id
_entity.type
_entity.pdbx_description
1 polymer ?
#
loop_
_entity_poly.entity_id
_entity_poly.type
_entity_poly.pdbx_seq_one_letter_code
_entity_poly.pdbx_strand_id
1 'polypeptide(L)'
;PIGYISATKDLTPDWEKYWKSEDTKMVHFIGKDNIVFHCIVFPSMLKAHGDYILPENVPANEFLNLEGEKISTSQNWAVWLHEYLDEFPGKEDVLRYVLCANAPETKDNDFTWKDFQSRNNSELVAVLGNFVNRALVLTQKYYNGVVPERGALTEYDEATIEELQKIKTSLERNIEHYHFREALKDAMAY
;
A
#
# COMPACT_ATOMS: atom_id res chain seq x y z
N PRO A 1 12.65 8.42 -18.89
CA PRO A 1 12.17 9.17 -17.69
C PRO A 1 12.05 10.67 -17.91
N ILE A 2 12.87 11.30 -18.78
CA ILE A 2 12.83 12.76 -18.99
C ILE A 2 11.45 13.26 -19.43
N GLY A 3 10.65 12.43 -20.07
CA GLY A 3 9.26 12.72 -20.43
C GLY A 3 8.36 13.09 -19.24
N TYR A 4 8.70 12.68 -18.02
CA TYR A 4 7.95 13.05 -16.82
C TYR A 4 7.96 14.56 -16.57
N ILE A 5 9.11 15.20 -16.81
CA ILE A 5 9.26 16.65 -16.67
C ILE A 5 8.39 17.36 -17.70
N SER A 6 8.44 16.90 -18.97
CA SER A 6 7.62 17.46 -20.03
C SER A 6 6.13 17.33 -19.74
N ALA A 7 5.70 16.14 -19.32
CA ALA A 7 4.30 15.89 -18.94
C ALA A 7 3.84 16.79 -17.77
N THR A 8 4.68 16.99 -16.76
CA THR A 8 4.35 17.89 -15.65
C THR A 8 4.22 19.34 -16.14
N LYS A 9 5.11 19.76 -17.06
CA LYS A 9 5.07 21.10 -17.64
C LYS A 9 3.80 21.33 -18.47
N ASP A 10 3.31 20.31 -19.16
CA ASP A 10 2.07 20.40 -19.94
C ASP A 10 0.83 20.46 -19.04
N LEU A 11 0.90 19.90 -17.82
CA LEU A 11 -0.21 19.86 -16.86
C LEU A 11 -0.33 21.15 -16.04
N THR A 12 0.78 21.80 -15.69
CA THR A 12 0.76 22.97 -14.81
C THR A 12 1.90 23.94 -15.08
N PRO A 13 1.64 25.27 -15.02
CA PRO A 13 2.70 26.28 -15.08
C PRO A 13 3.66 26.23 -13.87
N ASP A 14 3.22 25.63 -12.77
CA ASP A 14 4.02 25.48 -11.53
C ASP A 14 4.94 24.24 -11.55
N TRP A 15 5.20 23.66 -12.72
CA TRP A 15 5.97 22.41 -12.86
C TRP A 15 7.36 22.44 -12.17
N GLU A 16 8.00 23.60 -12.11
CA GLU A 16 9.31 23.76 -11.46
C GLU A 16 9.28 23.48 -9.96
N LYS A 17 8.16 23.75 -9.28
CA LYS A 17 8.00 23.44 -7.86
C LYS A 17 8.13 21.93 -7.60
N TYR A 18 7.67 21.10 -8.52
CA TYR A 18 7.73 19.64 -8.40
C TYR A 18 9.10 19.06 -8.71
N TRP A 19 9.94 19.77 -9.46
CA TRP A 19 11.18 19.22 -9.98
C TRP A 19 12.44 19.94 -9.50
N LYS A 20 12.31 21.15 -8.91
CA LYS A 20 13.45 21.99 -8.56
C LYS A 20 13.42 22.50 -7.12
N SER A 21 12.27 22.45 -6.42
CA SER A 21 12.17 22.95 -5.05
C SER A 21 12.83 21.99 -4.06
N GLU A 22 13.64 22.52 -3.15
CA GLU A 22 14.28 21.75 -2.08
C GLU A 22 13.25 21.16 -1.08
N ASP A 23 12.05 21.78 -1.00
CA ASP A 23 10.96 21.28 -0.15
C ASP A 23 10.19 20.10 -0.79
N THR A 24 10.52 19.73 -2.03
CA THR A 24 9.87 18.64 -2.74
C THR A 24 10.67 17.35 -2.63
N LYS A 25 9.97 16.26 -2.32
CA LYS A 25 10.53 14.91 -2.33
C LYS A 25 10.10 14.17 -3.59
N MET A 26 11.06 13.56 -4.27
CA MET A 26 10.81 12.75 -5.46
C MET A 26 10.97 11.28 -5.12
N VAL A 27 9.91 10.51 -5.41
CA VAL A 27 9.90 9.05 -5.23
C VAL A 27 9.42 8.40 -6.51
N HIS A 28 10.12 7.37 -6.97
CA HIS A 28 9.76 6.61 -8.16
C HIS A 28 9.31 5.20 -7.80
N PHE A 29 8.03 4.89 -8.04
CA PHE A 29 7.52 3.52 -7.97
C PHE A 29 7.65 2.87 -9.35
N ILE A 30 8.48 1.85 -9.46
CA ILE A 30 8.81 1.22 -10.74
C ILE A 30 8.83 -0.31 -10.64
N GLY A 31 8.83 -1.00 -11.78
CA GLY A 31 9.23 -2.40 -11.87
C GLY A 31 10.75 -2.53 -11.96
N LYS A 32 11.29 -3.68 -11.55
CA LYS A 32 12.73 -3.99 -11.53
C LYS A 32 13.44 -3.77 -12.86
N ASP A 33 12.76 -3.93 -13.96
CA ASP A 33 13.27 -3.72 -15.31
C ASP A 33 13.64 -2.25 -15.60
N ASN A 34 13.15 -1.31 -14.80
CA ASN A 34 13.42 0.11 -14.91
C ASN A 34 14.45 0.66 -13.92
N ILE A 35 15.09 -0.18 -13.11
CA ILE A 35 16.06 0.23 -12.07
C ILE A 35 17.21 1.04 -12.69
N VAL A 36 17.84 0.54 -13.75
CA VAL A 36 18.98 1.23 -14.40
C VAL A 36 18.58 2.65 -14.85
N PHE A 37 17.40 2.80 -15.43
CA PHE A 37 16.94 4.10 -15.92
C PHE A 37 16.60 5.09 -14.81
N HIS A 38 16.04 4.63 -13.70
CA HIS A 38 15.58 5.51 -12.62
C HIS A 38 16.60 5.71 -11.50
N CYS A 39 17.54 4.76 -11.32
CA CYS A 39 18.56 4.86 -10.28
C CYS A 39 19.92 5.36 -10.81
N ILE A 40 20.20 5.24 -12.11
CA ILE A 40 21.49 5.62 -12.69
C ILE A 40 21.31 6.70 -13.77
N VAL A 41 20.62 6.37 -14.87
CA VAL A 41 20.59 7.24 -16.06
C VAL A 41 19.88 8.58 -15.74
N PHE A 42 18.67 8.51 -15.23
CA PHE A 42 17.87 9.72 -14.98
C PHE A 42 18.47 10.62 -13.89
N PRO A 43 18.88 10.12 -12.71
CA PRO A 43 19.57 10.94 -11.72
C PRO A 43 20.88 11.56 -12.25
N SER A 44 21.63 10.84 -13.08
CA SER A 44 22.85 11.38 -13.70
C SER A 44 22.54 12.55 -14.64
N MET A 45 21.45 12.45 -15.43
CA MET A 45 21.01 13.55 -16.29
C MET A 45 20.55 14.76 -15.49
N LEU A 46 19.76 14.56 -14.43
CA LEU A 46 19.29 15.63 -13.55
C LEU A 46 20.46 16.33 -12.87
N LYS A 47 21.41 15.56 -12.34
CA LYS A 47 22.63 16.07 -11.69
C LYS A 47 23.54 16.81 -12.66
N ALA A 48 23.70 16.32 -13.87
CA ALA A 48 24.52 16.98 -14.90
C ALA A 48 23.93 18.33 -15.34
N HIS A 49 22.59 18.44 -15.35
CA HIS A 49 21.89 19.71 -15.62
C HIS A 49 22.08 20.73 -14.48
N GLY A 50 22.06 20.26 -13.20
CA GLY A 50 22.39 21.05 -12.02
C GLY A 50 21.22 21.66 -11.26
N ASP A 51 20.05 21.84 -11.87
CA ASP A 51 18.92 22.60 -11.28
C ASP A 51 17.81 21.72 -10.72
N TYR A 52 17.90 20.40 -10.86
CA TYR A 52 16.84 19.48 -10.50
C TYR A 52 17.13 18.77 -9.17
N ILE A 53 16.07 18.50 -8.39
CA ILE A 53 16.15 17.59 -7.24
C ILE A 53 16.42 16.16 -7.73
N LEU A 54 17.02 15.36 -6.86
CA LEU A 54 17.27 13.94 -7.14
C LEU A 54 16.25 13.06 -6.42
N PRO A 55 15.99 11.83 -6.90
CA PRO A 55 15.11 10.89 -6.21
C PRO A 55 15.63 10.61 -4.80
N GLU A 56 14.73 10.73 -3.80
CA GLU A 56 15.00 10.34 -2.41
C GLU A 56 14.90 8.82 -2.25
N ASN A 57 13.94 8.21 -2.94
CA ASN A 57 13.75 6.76 -2.94
C ASN A 57 13.20 6.27 -4.28
N VAL A 58 13.53 5.02 -4.61
CA VAL A 58 13.05 4.33 -5.81
C VAL A 58 12.57 2.93 -5.42
N PRO A 59 11.34 2.80 -4.88
CA PRO A 59 10.74 1.51 -4.59
C PRO A 59 10.55 0.72 -5.90
N ALA A 60 11.40 -0.29 -6.10
CA ALA A 60 11.38 -1.13 -7.28
C ALA A 60 10.74 -2.47 -6.96
N ASN A 61 9.56 -2.72 -7.52
CA ASN A 61 8.87 -3.98 -7.34
C ASN A 61 9.36 -5.05 -8.33
N GLU A 62 9.37 -6.28 -7.86
CA GLU A 62 9.44 -7.46 -8.69
C GLU A 62 8.16 -7.64 -9.53
N PHE A 63 8.01 -8.72 -10.28
CA PHE A 63 6.81 -8.91 -11.11
C PHE A 63 5.64 -9.53 -10.32
N LEU A 64 4.44 -9.02 -10.59
CA LEU A 64 3.19 -9.66 -10.20
C LEU A 64 2.65 -10.42 -11.41
N ASN A 65 2.50 -11.72 -11.28
CA ASN A 65 1.88 -12.58 -12.26
C ASN A 65 0.37 -12.70 -12.01
N LEU A 66 -0.36 -13.29 -12.95
CA LEU A 66 -1.78 -13.59 -12.87
C LEU A 66 -2.00 -15.07 -13.19
N GLU A 67 -2.51 -15.83 -12.21
CA GLU A 67 -2.77 -17.27 -12.34
C GLU A 67 -1.55 -18.06 -12.84
N GLY A 68 -0.36 -17.71 -12.36
CA GLY A 68 0.91 -18.34 -12.70
C GLY A 68 1.55 -17.85 -13.99
N GLU A 69 0.90 -16.94 -14.73
CA GLU A 69 1.39 -16.43 -16.00
C GLU A 69 1.69 -14.92 -15.95
N LYS A 70 2.59 -14.48 -16.81
CA LYS A 70 2.93 -13.06 -16.91
C LYS A 70 1.73 -12.24 -17.39
N ILE A 71 1.39 -11.16 -16.70
CA ILE A 71 0.37 -10.20 -17.16
C ILE A 71 0.78 -9.62 -18.51
N SER A 72 -0.14 -9.63 -19.47
CA SER A 72 0.10 -9.18 -20.85
C SER A 72 -1.12 -8.47 -21.41
N THR A 73 -0.99 -7.17 -21.64
CA THR A 73 -2.06 -6.37 -22.27
C THR A 73 -2.29 -6.77 -23.73
N SER A 74 -1.23 -7.11 -24.47
CA SER A 74 -1.34 -7.53 -25.88
C SER A 74 -2.04 -8.88 -26.06
N GLN A 75 -2.01 -9.74 -25.05
CA GLN A 75 -2.69 -11.04 -25.04
C GLN A 75 -4.04 -10.98 -24.31
N ASN A 76 -4.45 -9.79 -23.85
CA ASN A 76 -5.62 -9.57 -23.01
C ASN A 76 -5.62 -10.46 -21.74
N TRP A 77 -4.43 -10.72 -21.20
CA TRP A 77 -4.24 -11.48 -19.95
C TRP A 77 -3.92 -10.54 -18.81
N ALA A 78 -4.97 -9.97 -18.21
CA ALA A 78 -4.90 -9.04 -17.12
C ALA A 78 -6.24 -8.99 -16.38
N VAL A 79 -6.23 -8.48 -15.15
CA VAL A 79 -7.45 -8.02 -14.47
C VAL A 79 -7.59 -6.53 -14.77
N TRP A 80 -8.57 -6.17 -15.58
CA TRP A 80 -8.85 -4.79 -15.91
C TRP A 80 -9.61 -4.11 -14.78
N LEU A 81 -9.06 -3.04 -14.25
CA LEU A 81 -9.62 -2.38 -13.08
C LEU A 81 -11.06 -1.89 -13.28
N HIS A 82 -11.37 -1.36 -14.46
CA HIS A 82 -12.73 -0.90 -14.77
C HIS A 82 -13.73 -2.07 -14.79
N GLU A 83 -13.37 -3.22 -15.35
CA GLU A 83 -14.20 -4.43 -15.35
C GLU A 83 -14.38 -4.96 -13.92
N TYR A 84 -13.29 -4.98 -13.14
CA TYR A 84 -13.35 -5.38 -11.73
C TYR A 84 -14.33 -4.50 -10.92
N LEU A 85 -14.27 -3.18 -11.11
CA LEU A 85 -15.14 -2.24 -10.39
C LEU A 85 -16.62 -2.39 -10.76
N ASP A 86 -16.91 -2.75 -12.01
CA ASP A 86 -18.27 -3.02 -12.48
C ASP A 86 -18.79 -4.37 -11.97
N GLU A 87 -17.93 -5.41 -11.93
CA GLU A 87 -18.30 -6.76 -11.50
C GLU A 87 -18.38 -6.89 -9.97
N PHE A 88 -17.53 -6.17 -9.23
CA PHE A 88 -17.43 -6.22 -7.76
C PHE A 88 -17.64 -4.84 -7.10
N PRO A 89 -18.79 -4.19 -7.26
CA PRO A 89 -19.03 -2.88 -6.68
C PRO A 89 -18.93 -2.88 -5.15
N GLY A 90 -18.20 -1.90 -4.59
CA GLY A 90 -17.96 -1.80 -3.15
C GLY A 90 -16.92 -2.79 -2.60
N LYS A 91 -16.12 -3.42 -3.49
CA LYS A 91 -15.02 -4.33 -3.11
C LYS A 91 -13.64 -3.78 -3.46
N GLU A 92 -13.52 -2.48 -3.66
CA GLU A 92 -12.28 -1.80 -4.00
C GLU A 92 -11.21 -2.03 -2.95
N ASP A 93 -11.57 -1.97 -1.66
CA ASP A 93 -10.65 -2.15 -0.55
C ASP A 93 -10.25 -3.63 -0.36
N VAL A 94 -11.09 -4.58 -0.78
CA VAL A 94 -10.70 -5.99 -0.80
C VAL A 94 -9.56 -6.20 -1.81
N LEU A 95 -9.67 -5.59 -3.00
CA LEU A 95 -8.59 -5.66 -4.00
C LEU A 95 -7.32 -4.99 -3.50
N ARG A 96 -7.41 -3.80 -2.91
CA ARG A 96 -6.25 -3.12 -2.30
C ARG A 96 -5.59 -3.98 -1.24
N TYR A 97 -6.38 -4.59 -0.35
CA TYR A 97 -5.87 -5.48 0.68
C TYR A 97 -5.07 -6.64 0.07
N VAL A 98 -5.64 -7.34 -0.90
CA VAL A 98 -4.99 -8.49 -1.55
C VAL A 98 -3.73 -8.07 -2.30
N LEU A 99 -3.76 -6.94 -3.02
CA LEU A 99 -2.59 -6.41 -3.72
C LEU A 99 -1.47 -6.00 -2.76
N CYS A 100 -1.79 -5.38 -1.62
CA CYS A 100 -0.81 -5.07 -0.58
C CYS A 100 -0.24 -6.35 0.06
N ALA A 101 -1.08 -7.34 0.37
CA ALA A 101 -0.65 -8.61 0.95
C ALA A 101 0.25 -9.41 -0.01
N ASN A 102 0.02 -9.28 -1.32
CA ASN A 102 0.77 -9.94 -2.39
C ASN A 102 1.77 -9.02 -3.09
N ALA A 103 2.03 -7.81 -2.56
CA ALA A 103 2.96 -6.88 -3.18
C ALA A 103 4.31 -7.57 -3.45
N PRO A 104 4.83 -7.53 -4.68
CA PRO A 104 6.08 -8.20 -5.05
C PRO A 104 7.29 -7.33 -4.65
N GLU A 105 7.42 -7.02 -3.36
CA GLU A 105 8.45 -6.10 -2.85
C GLU A 105 9.87 -6.67 -2.94
N THR A 106 10.04 -7.99 -2.73
CA THR A 106 11.37 -8.62 -2.67
C THR A 106 11.52 -9.83 -3.60
N LYS A 107 10.46 -10.32 -4.15
CA LYS A 107 10.41 -11.45 -5.10
C LYS A 107 9.17 -11.38 -5.97
N ASP A 108 9.20 -12.03 -7.12
CA ASP A 108 8.03 -12.20 -7.96
C ASP A 108 6.90 -12.87 -7.16
N ASN A 109 5.68 -12.44 -7.39
CA ASN A 109 4.50 -12.97 -6.73
C ASN A 109 3.39 -13.23 -7.75
N ASP A 110 2.31 -13.87 -7.32
CA ASP A 110 1.20 -14.26 -8.17
C ASP A 110 -0.13 -13.79 -7.58
N PHE A 111 -0.97 -13.19 -8.42
CA PHE A 111 -2.36 -12.92 -8.07
C PHE A 111 -3.22 -14.06 -8.60
N THR A 112 -3.98 -14.71 -7.72
CA THR A 112 -4.97 -15.71 -8.09
C THR A 112 -6.34 -15.39 -7.51
N TRP A 113 -7.41 -15.66 -8.23
CA TRP A 113 -8.77 -15.48 -7.72
C TRP A 113 -9.05 -16.38 -6.52
N LYS A 114 -8.40 -17.53 -6.44
CA LYS A 114 -8.49 -18.42 -5.28
C LYS A 114 -7.87 -17.78 -4.03
N ASP A 115 -6.70 -17.16 -4.15
CA ASP A 115 -6.06 -16.43 -3.02
C ASP A 115 -6.88 -15.20 -2.64
N PHE A 116 -7.37 -14.45 -3.63
CA PHE A 116 -8.28 -13.32 -3.41
C PHE A 116 -9.49 -13.72 -2.55
N GLN A 117 -10.21 -14.77 -2.94
CA GLN A 117 -11.34 -15.28 -2.18
C GLN A 117 -10.94 -15.77 -0.79
N SER A 118 -9.83 -16.50 -0.69
CA SER A 118 -9.32 -17.03 0.57
C SER A 118 -8.99 -15.92 1.55
N ARG A 119 -8.27 -14.88 1.14
CA ARG A 119 -7.92 -13.73 1.98
C ARG A 119 -9.12 -12.93 2.40
N ASN A 120 -10.04 -12.65 1.47
CA ASN A 120 -11.29 -12.00 1.83
C ASN A 120 -12.03 -12.76 2.94
N ASN A 121 -12.17 -14.06 2.81
CA ASN A 121 -12.97 -14.86 3.73
C ASN A 121 -12.25 -15.13 5.07
N SER A 122 -10.96 -15.49 5.03
CA SER A 122 -10.23 -15.91 6.24
C SER A 122 -9.55 -14.75 6.97
N GLU A 123 -9.17 -13.70 6.29
CA GLU A 123 -8.49 -12.56 6.91
C GLU A 123 -9.47 -11.40 7.17
N LEU A 124 -10.11 -10.85 6.13
CA LEU A 124 -11.00 -9.72 6.28
C LEU A 124 -12.31 -10.07 7.00
N VAL A 125 -12.96 -11.16 6.62
CA VAL A 125 -14.25 -11.54 7.23
C VAL A 125 -14.04 -12.26 8.57
N ALA A 126 -13.25 -13.33 8.59
CA ALA A 126 -13.15 -14.18 9.77
C ALA A 126 -12.27 -13.59 10.90
N VAL A 127 -11.30 -12.73 10.60
CA VAL A 127 -10.48 -12.06 11.60
C VAL A 127 -11.00 -10.66 11.86
N LEU A 128 -10.77 -9.72 10.96
CA LEU A 128 -11.12 -8.30 11.17
C LEU A 128 -12.62 -8.08 11.34
N GLY A 129 -13.42 -8.60 10.41
CA GLY A 129 -14.89 -8.46 10.45
C GLY A 129 -15.51 -9.09 11.70
N ASN A 130 -15.03 -10.26 12.11
CA ASN A 130 -15.50 -10.94 13.32
C ASN A 130 -15.10 -10.17 14.60
N PHE A 131 -13.89 -9.63 14.66
CA PHE A 131 -13.46 -8.77 15.77
C PHE A 131 -14.37 -7.57 15.92
N VAL A 132 -14.57 -6.80 14.84
CA VAL A 132 -15.45 -5.61 14.83
C VAL A 132 -16.88 -5.99 15.21
N ASN A 133 -17.43 -7.04 14.60
CA ASN A 133 -18.79 -7.50 14.89
C ASN A 133 -18.97 -7.89 16.35
N ARG A 134 -18.04 -8.64 16.94
CA ARG A 134 -18.10 -9.02 18.36
C ARG A 134 -18.03 -7.81 19.28
N ALA A 135 -17.12 -6.87 19.03
CA ALA A 135 -17.03 -5.65 19.82
C ALA A 135 -18.35 -4.85 19.79
N LEU A 136 -18.92 -4.65 18.61
CA LEU A 136 -20.19 -3.92 18.45
C LEU A 136 -21.38 -4.66 19.08
N VAL A 137 -21.50 -5.97 18.86
CA VAL A 137 -22.60 -6.78 19.42
C VAL A 137 -22.54 -6.79 20.96
N LEU A 138 -21.37 -6.93 21.56
CA LEU A 138 -21.22 -6.89 23.02
C LEU A 138 -21.52 -5.49 23.57
N THR A 139 -21.05 -4.44 22.91
CA THR A 139 -21.37 -3.05 23.29
C THR A 139 -22.87 -2.79 23.20
N GLN A 140 -23.52 -3.23 22.14
CA GLN A 140 -24.98 -3.11 22.01
C GLN A 140 -25.71 -3.88 23.10
N LYS A 141 -25.30 -5.13 23.38
CA LYS A 141 -25.97 -6.02 24.31
C LYS A 141 -25.87 -5.55 25.77
N TYR A 142 -24.70 -5.11 26.19
CA TYR A 142 -24.42 -4.82 27.61
C TYR A 142 -24.45 -3.32 27.94
N TYR A 143 -24.29 -2.44 26.95
CA TYR A 143 -24.20 -1.00 27.15
C TYR A 143 -25.15 -0.19 26.23
N ASN A 144 -26.15 -0.84 25.63
CA ASN A 144 -27.10 -0.19 24.71
C ASN A 144 -26.45 0.61 23.57
N GLY A 145 -25.30 0.13 23.05
CA GLY A 145 -24.58 0.79 21.98
C GLY A 145 -23.73 1.99 22.41
N VAL A 146 -23.66 2.30 23.70
CA VAL A 146 -22.83 3.38 24.25
C VAL A 146 -21.52 2.80 24.75
N VAL A 147 -20.40 3.39 24.36
CA VAL A 147 -19.09 3.01 24.90
C VAL A 147 -19.03 3.41 26.37
N PRO A 148 -18.81 2.47 27.31
CA PRO A 148 -18.77 2.78 28.73
C PRO A 148 -17.59 3.68 29.09
N GLU A 149 -17.74 4.41 30.20
CA GLU A 149 -16.59 5.15 30.78
C GLU A 149 -15.47 4.19 31.17
N ARG A 150 -14.24 4.61 30.92
CA ARG A 150 -13.05 3.83 31.24
C ARG A 150 -12.87 3.75 32.76
N GLY A 151 -12.84 2.54 33.28
CA GLY A 151 -12.49 2.28 34.68
C GLY A 151 -10.98 2.40 34.96
N ALA A 152 -10.57 1.98 36.15
CA ALA A 152 -9.16 1.85 36.49
C ALA A 152 -8.49 0.81 35.59
N LEU A 153 -7.32 1.14 35.04
CA LEU A 153 -6.55 0.21 34.22
C LEU A 153 -5.86 -0.84 35.08
N THR A 154 -5.84 -2.07 34.56
CA THR A 154 -5.00 -3.14 35.09
C THR A 154 -3.63 -3.12 34.41
N GLU A 155 -2.66 -3.85 34.95
CA GLU A 155 -1.35 -4.03 34.30
C GLU A 155 -1.48 -4.62 32.88
N TYR A 156 -2.47 -5.47 32.65
CA TYR A 156 -2.75 -6.02 31.32
C TYR A 156 -3.24 -4.94 30.36
N ASP A 157 -4.11 -4.06 30.81
CA ASP A 157 -4.63 -2.95 29.98
C ASP A 157 -3.50 -1.98 29.62
N GLU A 158 -2.64 -1.65 30.58
CA GLU A 158 -1.49 -0.77 30.34
C GLU A 158 -0.51 -1.39 29.33
N ALA A 159 -0.18 -2.68 29.47
CA ALA A 159 0.66 -3.41 28.53
C ALA A 159 0.04 -3.44 27.12
N THR A 160 -1.26 -3.66 27.02
CA THR A 160 -2.01 -3.66 25.74
C THR A 160 -1.95 -2.29 25.06
N ILE A 161 -2.14 -1.22 25.83
CA ILE A 161 -2.06 0.16 25.29
C ILE A 161 -0.63 0.47 24.82
N GLU A 162 0.38 0.05 25.56
CA GLU A 162 1.78 0.24 25.15
C GLU A 162 2.09 -0.52 23.86
N GLU A 163 1.59 -1.74 23.72
CA GLU A 163 1.78 -2.54 22.51
C GLU A 163 1.08 -1.92 21.30
N LEU A 164 -0.14 -1.40 21.46
CA LEU A 164 -0.83 -0.64 20.42
C LEU A 164 0.00 0.57 19.93
N GLN A 165 0.65 1.29 20.82
CA GLN A 165 1.52 2.41 20.42
C GLN A 165 2.75 1.93 19.63
N LYS A 166 3.35 0.80 20.02
CA LYS A 166 4.47 0.19 19.28
C LYS A 166 4.05 -0.23 17.87
N ILE A 167 2.87 -0.86 17.75
CA ILE A 167 2.32 -1.26 16.45
C ILE A 167 2.05 -0.04 15.58
N LYS A 168 1.42 1.00 16.12
CA LYS A 168 1.18 2.25 15.40
C LYS A 168 2.49 2.82 14.83
N THR A 169 3.53 2.91 15.64
CA THR A 169 4.85 3.41 15.22
C THR A 169 5.48 2.51 14.15
N SER A 170 5.33 1.19 14.28
CA SER A 170 5.80 0.24 13.26
C SER A 170 5.06 0.41 11.93
N LEU A 171 3.74 0.56 11.98
CA LEU A 171 2.89 0.80 10.81
C LEU A 171 3.28 2.09 10.09
N GLU A 172 3.39 3.20 10.81
CA GLU A 172 3.80 4.50 10.26
C GLU A 172 5.14 4.36 9.55
N ARG A 173 6.16 3.81 10.23
CA ARG A 173 7.49 3.60 9.65
C ARG A 173 7.45 2.71 8.41
N ASN A 174 6.74 1.59 8.45
CA ASN A 174 6.68 0.66 7.34
C ASN A 174 5.97 1.28 6.12
N ILE A 175 4.89 2.04 6.33
CA ILE A 175 4.19 2.75 5.24
C ILE A 175 5.07 3.85 4.65
N GLU A 176 5.75 4.64 5.46
CA GLU A 176 6.66 5.71 5.03
C GLU A 176 7.86 5.19 4.23
N HIS A 177 8.29 3.94 4.50
CA HIS A 177 9.36 3.27 3.77
C HIS A 177 8.86 2.34 2.65
N TYR A 178 7.56 2.37 2.37
CA TYR A 178 6.92 1.58 1.30
C TYR A 178 6.97 0.06 1.50
N HIS A 179 7.06 -0.40 2.75
CA HIS A 179 7.00 -1.81 3.14
C HIS A 179 5.55 -2.21 3.47
N PHE A 180 4.69 -2.21 2.46
CA PHE A 180 3.25 -2.38 2.64
C PHE A 180 2.86 -3.75 3.16
N ARG A 181 3.57 -4.80 2.73
CA ARG A 181 3.31 -6.17 3.23
C ARG A 181 3.55 -6.30 4.73
N GLU A 182 4.67 -5.76 5.22
CA GLU A 182 5.00 -5.82 6.64
C GLU A 182 4.04 -4.95 7.46
N ALA A 183 3.71 -3.75 6.97
CA ALA A 183 2.68 -2.91 7.61
C ALA A 183 1.35 -3.64 7.75
N LEU A 184 0.88 -4.27 6.67
CA LEU A 184 -0.38 -5.02 6.70
C LEU A 184 -0.33 -6.22 7.65
N LYS A 185 0.79 -6.95 7.67
CA LYS A 185 1.01 -8.07 8.59
C LYS A 185 0.98 -7.61 10.05
N ASP A 186 1.66 -6.51 10.39
CA ASP A 186 1.64 -5.93 11.74
C ASP A 186 0.21 -5.55 12.16
N ALA A 187 -0.56 -4.93 11.26
CA ALA A 187 -1.95 -4.55 11.51
C ALA A 187 -2.88 -5.74 11.76
N MET A 188 -2.66 -6.86 11.06
CA MET A 188 -3.53 -8.04 11.12
C MET A 188 -3.10 -9.05 12.20
N ALA A 189 -1.90 -8.92 12.76
CA ALA A 189 -1.40 -9.81 13.81
C ALA A 189 -1.92 -9.43 15.22
N TYR A 190 -2.39 -8.20 15.40
CA TYR A 190 -2.94 -7.68 16.65
C TYR A 190 -4.44 -7.93 16.73
#